data_d730e3c091f47eafa6fb79d7c2d82d52
#
_entry.id   d730e3c091f47eafa6fb79d7c2d82d52
#
_cell.length_a   1.000
_cell.length_b   1.000
_cell.length_c   1.000
_cell.angle_alpha   90.00
_cell.angle_beta   90.00
_cell.angle_gamma   90.00
#
_symmetry.space_group_name_H-M   'P 1'
#
loop_
_entity.id
_entity.type
_entity.pdbx_description
1 polymer ?
#
loop_
_entity_poly.entity_id
_entity_poly.type
_entity_poly.pdbx_seq_one_letter_code
_entity_poly.pdbx_strand_id
1 'polypeptide(L)'
;MGLLEKLDTLEEWVREIFSKVPNNGLPKPDFSALLDPFDTPAFCKLYRVVPVRKVHALNITWALPPQEKYYRVKPLHYISWLVGHEGTGSILSVLRKKCWALALFGGNSETGFDQNTTYSIFSISITLTDEGFQNFYELY
;
A
#
# COMPACT_ATOMS: atom_id res chain seq x y z
N MET A 1 -21.31 2.83 -1.25
CA MET A 1 -22.67 2.71 -0.72
C MET A 1 -23.13 4.13 -0.42
N GLY A 2 -23.99 4.72 -1.25
CA GLY A 2 -24.48 6.08 -1.03
C GLY A 2 -25.39 6.11 0.19
N LEU A 3 -25.18 7.08 1.07
CA LEU A 3 -26.12 7.36 2.13
C LEU A 3 -27.43 7.83 1.50
N LEU A 4 -28.49 7.06 1.67
CA LEU A 4 -29.83 7.37 1.13
C LEU A 4 -30.60 8.36 2.02
N GLU A 5 -30.03 8.72 3.19
CA GLU A 5 -30.66 9.58 4.16
C GLU A 5 -30.39 11.06 3.92
N LYS A 6 -31.33 11.91 4.35
CA LYS A 6 -31.19 13.36 4.28
C LYS A 6 -30.16 13.86 5.29
N LEU A 7 -29.49 14.96 4.97
CA LEU A 7 -28.48 15.57 5.85
C LEU A 7 -29.04 15.90 7.24
N ASP A 8 -30.28 16.39 7.33
CA ASP A 8 -30.93 16.72 8.61
C ASP A 8 -31.08 15.47 9.48
N THR A 9 -31.46 14.33 8.91
CA THR A 9 -31.57 13.05 9.62
C THR A 9 -30.21 12.58 10.11
N LEU A 10 -29.16 12.74 9.31
CA LEU A 10 -27.80 12.40 9.71
C LEU A 10 -27.29 13.31 10.84
N GLU A 11 -27.58 14.61 10.76
CA GLU A 11 -27.26 15.56 11.83
C GLU A 11 -27.96 15.19 13.14
N GLU A 12 -29.24 14.86 13.09
CA GLU A 12 -30.01 14.43 14.26
C GLU A 12 -29.39 13.19 14.91
N TRP A 13 -29.05 12.16 14.13
CA TRP A 13 -28.38 10.96 14.65
C TRP A 13 -27.00 11.26 15.24
N VAL A 14 -26.23 12.13 14.63
CA VAL A 14 -24.93 12.55 15.18
C VAL A 14 -25.13 13.25 16.53
N ARG A 15 -26.08 14.19 16.63
CA ARG A 15 -26.39 14.89 17.87
C ARG A 15 -26.93 13.96 18.95
N GLU A 16 -27.79 13.02 18.59
CA GLU A 16 -28.43 12.11 19.55
C GLU A 16 -27.46 11.04 20.06
N ILE A 17 -26.63 10.47 19.19
CA ILE A 17 -25.78 9.33 19.48
C ILE A 17 -24.36 9.77 19.87
N PHE A 18 -23.70 10.54 19.00
CA PHE A 18 -22.29 10.87 19.20
C PHE A 18 -22.05 11.95 20.25
N SER A 19 -23.04 12.80 20.57
CA SER A 19 -22.94 13.73 21.71
C SER A 19 -22.80 13.03 23.06
N LYS A 20 -23.22 11.75 23.13
CA LYS A 20 -23.09 10.92 24.35
C LYS A 20 -21.71 10.28 24.50
N VAL A 21 -20.83 10.37 23.50
CA VAL A 21 -19.47 9.86 23.57
C VAL A 21 -18.67 10.74 24.54
N PRO A 22 -18.15 10.19 25.64
CA PRO A 22 -17.43 10.98 26.63
C PRO A 22 -16.12 11.50 26.04
N ASN A 23 -15.89 12.80 26.17
CA ASN A 23 -14.59 13.39 25.90
C ASN A 23 -13.72 13.27 27.16
N ASN A 24 -12.69 12.44 27.09
CA ASN A 24 -11.77 12.23 28.21
C ASN A 24 -10.75 13.37 28.41
N GLY A 25 -10.72 14.37 27.52
CA GLY A 25 -9.79 15.49 27.57
C GLY A 25 -8.30 15.11 27.40
N LEU A 26 -8.00 13.86 27.04
CA LEU A 26 -6.61 13.43 26.83
C LEU A 26 -6.05 14.00 25.52
N PRO A 27 -4.76 14.34 25.49
CA PRO A 27 -4.11 14.74 24.26
C PRO A 27 -4.14 13.59 23.23
N LYS A 28 -4.05 13.95 21.95
CA LYS A 28 -3.90 12.96 20.86
C LYS A 28 -2.70 12.05 21.17
N PRO A 29 -2.83 10.72 21.07
CA PRO A 29 -1.70 9.81 21.23
C PRO A 29 -0.54 10.19 20.31
N ASP A 30 0.65 10.29 20.87
CA ASP A 30 1.88 10.59 20.13
C ASP A 30 2.74 9.32 20.06
N PHE A 31 3.01 8.88 18.83
CA PHE A 31 3.83 7.72 18.50
C PHE A 31 5.17 8.12 17.86
N SER A 32 5.53 9.40 17.90
CA SER A 32 6.75 9.93 17.28
C SER A 32 8.04 9.32 17.84
N ALA A 33 7.97 8.73 19.03
CA ALA A 33 9.09 8.00 19.63
C ALA A 33 9.32 6.61 19.02
N LEU A 34 8.36 6.07 18.27
CA LEU A 34 8.48 4.78 17.56
C LEU A 34 9.17 5.03 16.21
N LEU A 35 10.48 5.15 16.25
CA LEU A 35 11.32 5.32 15.06
C LEU A 35 11.63 3.94 14.46
N ASP A 36 11.68 3.89 13.13
CA ASP A 36 12.17 2.76 12.34
C ASP A 36 11.61 1.38 12.75
N PRO A 37 10.27 1.17 12.71
CA PRO A 37 9.66 -0.09 13.11
C PRO A 37 10.13 -1.30 12.28
N PHE A 38 10.79 -1.07 11.15
CA PHE A 38 11.33 -2.08 10.25
C PHE A 38 12.85 -2.26 10.37
N ASP A 39 13.52 -1.57 11.29
CA ASP A 39 14.94 -1.81 11.60
C ASP A 39 15.09 -3.12 12.38
N THR A 40 14.91 -4.23 11.68
CA THR A 40 14.99 -5.58 12.23
C THR A 40 15.82 -6.47 11.32
N PRO A 41 16.48 -7.52 11.87
CA PRO A 41 17.22 -8.50 11.06
C PRO A 41 16.31 -9.24 10.05
N ALA A 42 15.00 -9.18 10.20
CA ALA A 42 14.04 -9.78 9.29
C ALA A 42 13.77 -8.92 8.04
N PHE A 43 14.12 -7.63 8.07
CA PHE A 43 14.00 -6.74 6.93
C PHE A 43 15.19 -6.89 5.96
N CYS A 44 15.10 -6.41 4.74
CA CYS A 44 16.14 -6.52 3.70
C CYS A 44 16.54 -7.97 3.37
N LYS A 45 15.59 -8.90 3.38
CA LYS A 45 15.79 -10.31 3.04
C LYS A 45 14.90 -10.76 1.90
N LEU A 46 15.38 -11.72 1.13
CA LEU A 46 14.57 -12.43 0.15
C LEU A 46 13.85 -13.61 0.82
N TYR A 47 12.53 -13.56 0.85
CA TYR A 47 11.68 -14.63 1.35
C TYR A 47 11.16 -15.48 0.20
N ARG A 48 11.42 -16.78 0.23
CA ARG A 48 10.86 -17.74 -0.72
C ARG A 48 9.64 -18.40 -0.09
N VAL A 49 8.47 -18.12 -0.66
CA VAL A 49 7.19 -18.66 -0.18
C VAL A 49 6.68 -19.69 -1.17
N VAL A 50 6.35 -20.87 -0.66
CA VAL A 50 5.72 -21.92 -1.46
C VAL A 50 4.23 -21.62 -1.59
N PRO A 51 3.69 -21.33 -2.78
CA PRO A 51 2.30 -20.96 -2.96
C PRO A 51 1.38 -22.19 -2.86
N VAL A 52 0.15 -21.99 -2.37
CA VAL A 52 -0.89 -23.04 -2.35
C VAL A 52 -1.43 -23.33 -3.76
N ARG A 53 -1.43 -22.33 -4.64
CA ARG A 53 -1.80 -22.47 -6.05
C ARG A 53 -0.55 -22.26 -6.91
N LYS A 54 -0.54 -22.86 -8.12
CA LYS A 54 0.55 -22.65 -9.09
C LYS A 54 0.52 -21.20 -9.58
N VAL A 55 1.29 -20.35 -8.90
CA VAL A 55 1.46 -18.92 -9.20
C VAL A 55 2.92 -18.54 -8.98
N HIS A 56 3.48 -17.77 -9.89
CA HIS A 56 4.77 -17.14 -9.72
C HIS A 56 4.54 -15.65 -9.50
N ALA A 57 4.89 -15.14 -8.33
CA ALA A 57 4.75 -13.73 -7.98
C ALA A 57 6.03 -13.21 -7.30
N LEU A 58 6.46 -12.03 -7.70
CA LEU A 58 7.52 -11.29 -7.05
C LEU A 58 6.89 -10.05 -6.37
N ASN A 59 7.08 -9.94 -5.06
CA ASN A 59 6.66 -8.76 -4.31
C ASN A 59 7.90 -8.05 -3.77
N ILE A 60 8.04 -6.77 -4.10
CA ILE A 60 9.11 -5.91 -3.60
C ILE A 60 8.44 -4.86 -2.73
N THR A 61 8.90 -4.72 -1.49
CA THR A 61 8.27 -3.87 -0.49
C THR A 61 9.29 -2.92 0.12
N TRP A 62 8.93 -1.64 0.20
CA TRP A 62 9.72 -0.60 0.85
C TRP A 62 8.98 -0.05 2.06
N ALA A 63 9.71 0.11 3.16
CA ALA A 63 9.26 0.89 4.30
C ALA A 63 9.63 2.36 4.10
N LEU A 64 8.68 3.23 4.29
CA LEU A 64 8.80 4.66 4.07
C LEU A 64 8.35 5.43 5.31
N PRO A 65 8.83 6.65 5.51
CA PRO A 65 8.27 7.55 6.53
C PRO A 65 6.77 7.75 6.35
N PRO A 66 6.04 8.10 7.42
CA PRO A 66 4.60 8.30 7.36
C PRO A 66 4.22 9.39 6.36
N GLN A 67 3.22 9.12 5.54
CA GLN A 67 2.79 9.99 4.43
C GLN A 67 1.59 10.87 4.78
N GLU A 68 1.06 10.79 5.99
CA GLU A 68 -0.13 11.53 6.43
C GLU A 68 -0.01 13.04 6.16
N LYS A 69 1.17 13.61 6.35
CA LYS A 69 1.44 15.03 6.10
C LYS A 69 1.25 15.46 4.65
N TYR A 70 1.36 14.51 3.73
CA TYR A 70 1.30 14.76 2.28
C TYR A 70 -0.06 14.44 1.66
N TYR A 71 -1.13 14.39 2.49
CA TYR A 71 -2.48 14.02 2.06
C TYR A 71 -3.04 14.85 0.90
N ARG A 72 -2.57 16.09 0.71
CA ARG A 72 -2.98 16.97 -0.40
C ARG A 72 -2.31 16.64 -1.73
N VAL A 73 -1.03 16.26 -1.70
CA VAL A 73 -0.22 16.01 -2.91
C VAL A 73 -0.06 14.53 -3.22
N LYS A 74 -0.28 13.65 -2.23
CA LYS A 74 -0.28 12.19 -2.35
C LYS A 74 0.85 11.63 -3.23
N PRO A 75 2.13 11.85 -2.90
CA PRO A 75 3.25 11.47 -3.77
C PRO A 75 3.31 9.98 -4.06
N LEU A 76 2.99 9.11 -3.09
CA LEU A 76 2.96 7.67 -3.31
C LEU A 76 1.87 7.25 -4.30
N HIS A 77 0.74 7.93 -4.31
CA HIS A 77 -0.32 7.67 -5.28
C HIS A 77 0.13 8.00 -6.70
N TYR A 78 0.87 9.11 -6.86
CA TYR A 78 1.44 9.50 -8.15
C TYR A 78 2.48 8.48 -8.63
N ILE A 79 3.37 8.02 -7.74
CA ILE A 79 4.37 6.99 -8.05
C ILE A 79 3.69 5.66 -8.39
N SER A 80 2.64 5.26 -7.64
CA SER A 80 1.85 4.07 -7.94
C SER A 80 1.31 4.09 -9.36
N TRP A 81 0.77 5.25 -9.77
CA TRP A 81 0.24 5.42 -11.11
C TRP A 81 1.32 5.30 -12.18
N LEU A 82 2.49 5.92 -11.97
CA LEU A 82 3.62 5.82 -12.90
C LEU A 82 4.16 4.39 -13.03
N VAL A 83 4.33 3.70 -11.90
CA VAL A 83 4.83 2.32 -11.88
C VAL A 83 3.82 1.34 -12.47
N GLY A 84 2.54 1.52 -12.14
CA GLY A 84 1.45 0.66 -12.62
C GLY A 84 0.99 0.96 -14.06
N HIS A 85 1.55 1.97 -14.71
CA HIS A 85 1.19 2.34 -16.08
C HIS A 85 1.55 1.22 -17.08
N GLU A 86 0.62 0.92 -17.99
CA GLU A 86 0.78 -0.21 -18.93
C GLU A 86 1.14 0.21 -20.37
N GLY A 87 1.28 1.51 -20.64
CA GLY A 87 1.58 2.03 -21.97
C GLY A 87 2.98 1.69 -22.46
N THR A 88 3.26 2.02 -23.71
CA THR A 88 4.57 1.85 -24.34
C THR A 88 5.68 2.52 -23.52
N GLY A 89 6.77 1.80 -23.24
CA GLY A 89 7.88 2.29 -22.44
C GLY A 89 7.72 2.08 -20.93
N SER A 90 6.56 1.58 -20.47
CA SER A 90 6.36 1.21 -19.06
C SER A 90 7.16 -0.02 -18.66
N ILE A 91 7.35 -0.20 -17.35
CA ILE A 91 8.00 -1.39 -16.79
C ILE A 91 7.31 -2.66 -17.29
N LEU A 92 5.97 -2.73 -17.16
CA LEU A 92 5.22 -3.89 -17.60
C LEU A 92 5.35 -4.15 -19.10
N SER A 93 5.40 -3.09 -19.94
CA SER A 93 5.58 -3.26 -21.39
C SER A 93 6.93 -3.89 -21.75
N VAL A 94 7.99 -3.55 -21.02
CA VAL A 94 9.32 -4.14 -21.17
C VAL A 94 9.33 -5.61 -20.73
N LEU A 95 8.73 -5.88 -19.57
CA LEU A 95 8.65 -7.25 -19.05
C LEU A 95 7.79 -8.16 -19.93
N ARG A 96 6.71 -7.65 -20.51
CA ARG A 96 5.88 -8.39 -21.48
C ARG A 96 6.65 -8.68 -22.78
N LYS A 97 7.47 -7.75 -23.28
CA LYS A 97 8.34 -7.98 -24.44
C LYS A 97 9.38 -9.08 -24.21
N LYS A 98 9.84 -9.21 -22.96
CA LYS A 98 10.74 -10.30 -22.54
C LYS A 98 9.98 -11.59 -22.21
N CYS A 99 8.65 -11.61 -22.29
CA CYS A 99 7.79 -12.71 -21.86
C CYS A 99 7.93 -13.06 -20.36
N TRP A 100 8.33 -12.13 -19.50
CA TRP A 100 8.62 -12.40 -18.09
C TRP A 100 7.47 -12.09 -17.14
N ALA A 101 6.55 -11.19 -17.49
CA ALA A 101 5.45 -10.82 -16.63
C ALA A 101 4.11 -10.77 -17.37
N LEU A 102 3.05 -11.11 -16.63
CA LEU A 102 1.66 -11.02 -17.06
C LEU A 102 1.01 -9.73 -16.58
N ALA A 103 1.28 -9.33 -15.33
CA ALA A 103 0.72 -8.15 -14.68
C ALA A 103 1.71 -7.53 -13.70
N LEU A 104 1.56 -6.23 -13.48
CA LEU A 104 2.32 -5.47 -12.50
C LEU A 104 1.36 -4.52 -11.79
N PHE A 105 1.42 -4.51 -10.46
CA PHE A 105 0.67 -3.58 -9.62
C PHE A 105 1.67 -2.86 -8.71
N GLY A 106 1.57 -1.55 -8.63
CA GLY A 106 2.37 -0.74 -7.72
C GLY A 106 1.48 0.09 -6.80
N GLY A 107 1.84 0.16 -5.54
CA GLY A 107 1.12 1.00 -4.60
C GLY A 107 1.12 0.49 -3.17
N ASN A 108 0.27 1.12 -2.39
CA ASN A 108 -0.10 0.68 -1.05
C ASN A 108 -1.63 0.67 -0.95
N SER A 109 -2.16 -0.15 -0.08
CA SER A 109 -3.56 -0.05 0.28
C SER A 109 -3.76 1.14 1.25
N GLU A 110 -4.95 1.75 1.21
CA GLU A 110 -5.31 2.82 2.16
C GLU A 110 -5.72 2.25 3.54
N THR A 111 -5.37 1.00 3.84
CA THR A 111 -5.61 0.39 5.14
C THR A 111 -4.63 0.95 6.17
N GLY A 112 -5.06 1.04 7.43
CA GLY A 112 -4.19 1.48 8.53
C GLY A 112 -2.99 0.58 8.79
N PHE A 113 -2.93 -0.61 8.14
CA PHE A 113 -1.78 -1.49 8.18
C PHE A 113 -0.66 -0.99 7.24
N ASP A 114 -1.01 -0.61 6.01
CA ASP A 114 0.00 -0.17 5.03
C ASP A 114 0.34 1.32 5.16
N GLN A 115 -0.53 2.10 5.78
CA GLN A 115 -0.31 3.53 5.97
C GLN A 115 -0.89 3.98 7.32
N ASN A 116 -0.04 4.54 8.17
CA ASN A 116 -0.43 5.06 9.47
C ASN A 116 0.48 6.23 9.88
N THR A 117 0.36 6.69 11.14
CA THR A 117 1.13 7.81 11.67
C THR A 117 2.60 7.52 11.93
N THR A 118 3.01 6.25 11.90
CA THR A 118 4.38 5.80 12.19
C THR A 118 5.17 5.46 10.93
N TYR A 119 4.51 4.85 9.94
CA TYR A 119 5.15 4.42 8.70
C TYR A 119 4.18 4.39 7.52
N SER A 120 4.73 4.21 6.33
CA SER A 120 4.00 3.82 5.13
C SER A 120 4.74 2.68 4.44
N ILE A 121 4.00 1.75 3.85
CA ILE A 121 4.54 0.67 3.04
C ILE A 121 4.21 0.95 1.58
N PHE A 122 5.19 0.86 0.71
CA PHE A 122 5.00 0.87 -0.74
C PHE A 122 5.43 -0.46 -1.31
N SER A 123 4.59 -1.09 -2.11
CA SER A 123 4.88 -2.40 -2.68
C SER A 123 4.67 -2.43 -4.19
N ILE A 124 5.51 -3.20 -4.88
CA ILE A 124 5.32 -3.58 -6.27
C ILE A 124 5.11 -5.09 -6.31
N SER A 125 4.00 -5.51 -6.91
CA SER A 125 3.64 -6.91 -7.11
C SER A 125 3.65 -7.25 -8.58
N ILE A 126 4.45 -8.23 -8.98
CA ILE A 126 4.61 -8.67 -10.35
C ILE A 126 4.17 -10.11 -10.47
N THR A 127 3.17 -10.38 -11.31
CA THR A 127 2.79 -11.74 -11.67
C THR A 127 3.70 -12.22 -12.81
N LEU A 128 4.54 -13.20 -12.52
CA LEU A 128 5.55 -13.72 -13.43
C LEU A 128 5.02 -14.88 -14.28
N THR A 129 5.63 -15.07 -15.44
CA THR A 129 5.55 -16.30 -16.21
C THR A 129 6.56 -17.33 -15.67
N ASP A 130 6.55 -18.56 -16.20
CA ASP A 130 7.57 -19.57 -15.86
C ASP A 130 8.98 -19.07 -16.25
N GLU A 131 9.10 -18.38 -17.40
CA GLU A 131 10.36 -17.77 -17.85
C GLU A 131 10.80 -16.60 -16.96
N GLY A 132 9.86 -15.73 -16.56
CA GLY A 132 10.12 -14.64 -15.63
C GLY A 132 10.55 -15.14 -14.25
N PHE A 133 10.01 -16.27 -13.80
CA PHE A 133 10.43 -16.89 -12.56
C PHE A 133 11.87 -17.42 -12.60
N GLN A 134 12.35 -17.89 -13.76
CA GLN A 134 13.75 -18.29 -13.92
C GLN A 134 14.71 -17.09 -13.90
N ASN A 135 14.26 -15.92 -14.33
CA ASN A 135 15.06 -14.70 -14.48
C ASN A 135 14.73 -13.63 -13.41
N PHE A 136 14.04 -13.98 -12.33
CA PHE A 136 13.55 -13.00 -11.37
C PHE A 136 14.67 -12.17 -10.70
N TYR A 137 15.89 -12.68 -10.64
CA TYR A 137 17.05 -11.94 -10.11
C TYR A 137 17.43 -10.71 -10.93
N GLU A 138 16.97 -10.60 -12.18
CA GLU A 138 17.18 -9.41 -13.00
C GLU A 138 16.12 -8.32 -12.76
N LEU A 139 15.15 -8.57 -11.86
CA LEU A 139 14.01 -7.69 -11.62
C LEU A 139 14.12 -6.84 -10.34
N TYR A 140 15.14 -7.07 -9.51
CA TYR A 140 15.34 -6.31 -8.25
C TYR A 140 16.77 -5.85 -8.05
#